data_03d3a5d9fb4e6e18f90c459459b6848d
#
_entry.id   03d3a5d9fb4e6e18f90c459459b6848d
#
_cell.length_a   1.000
_cell.length_b   1.000
_cell.length_c   1.000
_cell.angle_alpha   90.00
_cell.angle_beta   90.00
_cell.angle_gamma   90.00
#
_symmetry.space_group_name_H-M   'P 1'
#
loop_
_entity.id
_entity.type
_entity.pdbx_description
1 polymer ?
#
loop_
_entity_poly.entity_id
_entity_poly.type
_entity_poly.pdbx_seq_one_letter_code
_entity_poly.pdbx_strand_id
1 'polypeptide(L)'
;MAEHAEVLVDSSVWVDYFNGEDEAVERLNFLIHGARILVCGQIRQEVLQGSRDEKAFAKVEKQMALWESIPEEPADFTEAAHLFARLRWKGMTIPPSDCLIAAVAMRKNLLLYTSDADFDEIPRLRRYKP
;
A
#
# COMPACT_ATOMS: atom_id res chain seq x y z
N MET A 1 16.15 -5.55 -21.93
CA MET A 1 15.45 -4.39 -21.41
C MET A 1 14.98 -4.63 -20.00
N ALA A 2 15.21 -3.70 -19.13
CA ALA A 2 14.72 -3.84 -17.77
C ALA A 2 13.20 -3.70 -17.75
N GLU A 3 12.54 -4.62 -17.10
CA GLU A 3 11.11 -4.52 -16.87
C GLU A 3 10.83 -3.48 -15.80
N HIS A 4 9.70 -2.80 -15.93
CA HIS A 4 9.27 -1.88 -14.89
C HIS A 4 8.88 -2.67 -13.64
N ALA A 5 9.37 -2.25 -12.49
CA ALA A 5 8.96 -2.82 -11.23
C ALA A 5 7.45 -2.60 -11.03
N GLU A 6 6.80 -3.59 -10.44
CA GLU A 6 5.39 -3.49 -10.06
C GLU A 6 5.35 -3.18 -8.57
N VAL A 7 4.79 -2.02 -8.23
CA VAL A 7 4.85 -1.49 -6.87
C VAL A 7 3.46 -1.18 -6.35
N LEU A 8 3.14 -1.80 -5.22
CA LEU A 8 1.93 -1.48 -4.46
C LEU A 8 2.31 -0.36 -3.48
N VAL A 9 1.72 0.81 -3.66
CA VAL A 9 2.03 1.98 -2.84
C VAL A 9 1.04 2.07 -1.68
N ASP A 10 1.55 1.97 -0.46
CA ASP A 10 0.75 1.98 0.76
C ASP A 10 0.11 3.35 1.02
N SER A 11 -0.98 3.34 1.78
CA SER A 11 -1.70 4.56 2.13
C SER A 11 -0.84 5.60 2.83
N SER A 12 0.12 5.17 3.65
CA SER A 12 1.04 6.09 4.34
C SER A 12 1.78 7.00 3.35
N VAL A 13 2.23 6.44 2.23
CA VAL A 13 2.93 7.20 1.19
C VAL A 13 1.98 8.12 0.45
N TRP A 14 0.79 7.62 0.07
CA TRP A 14 -0.20 8.43 -0.62
C TRP A 14 -0.66 9.62 0.22
N VAL A 15 -0.89 9.41 1.51
CA VAL A 15 -1.33 10.48 2.42
C VAL A 15 -0.28 11.58 2.49
N ASP A 16 1.00 11.21 2.65
CA ASP A 16 2.09 12.19 2.65
C ASP A 16 2.20 12.92 1.31
N TYR A 17 2.01 12.20 0.22
CA TYR A 17 2.02 12.77 -1.12
C TYR A 17 0.91 13.81 -1.29
N PHE A 18 -0.32 13.48 -0.90
CA PHE A 18 -1.45 14.40 -1.04
C PHE A 18 -1.36 15.58 -0.06
N ASN A 19 -0.64 15.41 1.05
CA ASN A 19 -0.37 16.50 1.98
C ASN A 19 0.79 17.40 1.54
N GLY A 20 1.42 17.07 0.41
CA GLY A 20 2.50 17.89 -0.15
C GLY A 20 3.82 17.78 0.60
N GLU A 21 4.04 16.67 1.32
CA GLU A 21 5.30 16.43 2.00
C GLU A 21 6.39 16.25 0.93
N ASP A 22 7.42 17.11 0.97
CA ASP A 22 8.39 17.26 -0.11
C ASP A 22 9.07 15.96 -0.53
N GLU A 23 9.51 15.18 0.43
CA GLU A 23 10.23 13.94 0.15
C GLU A 23 9.29 12.90 -0.48
N ALA A 24 8.06 12.80 0.03
CA ALA A 24 7.07 11.87 -0.51
C ALA A 24 6.68 12.24 -1.93
N VAL A 25 6.48 13.53 -2.20
CA VAL A 25 6.15 14.03 -3.54
C VAL A 25 7.28 13.73 -4.52
N GLU A 26 8.50 14.01 -4.14
CA GLU A 26 9.66 13.79 -5.00
C GLU A 26 9.85 12.30 -5.31
N ARG A 27 9.82 11.46 -4.29
CA ARG A 27 10.05 10.02 -4.44
C ARG A 27 8.94 9.34 -5.22
N LEU A 28 7.69 9.71 -4.95
CA LEU A 28 6.56 9.10 -5.64
C LEU A 28 6.50 9.55 -7.10
N ASN A 29 6.80 10.81 -7.37
CA ASN A 29 6.88 11.29 -8.76
C ASN A 29 7.97 10.54 -9.54
N PHE A 30 9.11 10.30 -8.92
CA PHE A 30 10.17 9.51 -9.55
C PHE A 30 9.66 8.09 -9.85
N LEU A 31 9.00 7.47 -8.89
CA LEU A 31 8.49 6.10 -9.02
C LEU A 31 7.43 6.00 -10.11
N ILE A 32 6.52 6.96 -10.19
CA ILE A 32 5.43 6.99 -11.18
C ILE A 32 5.98 6.95 -12.61
N HIS A 33 7.12 7.57 -12.86
CA HIS A 33 7.71 7.61 -14.19
C HIS A 33 8.50 6.35 -14.55
N GLY A 34 8.88 5.54 -13.55
CA GLY A 34 9.74 4.40 -13.77
C GLY A 34 9.17 3.04 -13.37
N ALA A 35 7.96 3.01 -12.83
CA ALA A 35 7.38 1.78 -12.32
C ALA A 35 5.90 1.69 -12.66
N ARG A 36 5.35 0.47 -12.55
CA ARG A 36 3.92 0.24 -12.66
C ARG A 36 3.33 0.34 -11.25
N ILE A 37 2.49 1.35 -11.05
CA ILE A 37 1.89 1.65 -9.75
C ILE A 37 0.56 0.92 -9.63
N LEU A 38 0.35 0.26 -8.51
CA LEU A 38 -0.84 -0.51 -8.23
C LEU A 38 -1.45 -0.10 -6.91
N VAL A 39 -2.75 -0.24 -6.81
CA VAL A 39 -3.55 0.09 -5.63
C VAL A 39 -4.52 -1.06 -5.37
N CYS A 40 -4.74 -1.41 -4.11
CA CYS A 40 -5.80 -2.35 -3.75
C CYS A 40 -6.93 -1.60 -3.01
N GLY A 41 -8.07 -2.27 -2.84
CA GLY A 41 -9.25 -1.66 -2.23
C GLY A 41 -8.99 -1.12 -0.84
N GLN A 42 -8.26 -1.86 -0.01
CA GLN A 42 -7.94 -1.44 1.36
C GLN A 42 -7.14 -0.14 1.38
N ILE A 43 -6.12 -0.04 0.52
CA ILE A 43 -5.30 1.17 0.41
C ILE A 43 -6.16 2.34 -0.06
N ARG A 44 -6.96 2.13 -1.10
CA ARG A 44 -7.84 3.16 -1.64
C ARG A 44 -8.79 3.69 -0.57
N GLN A 45 -9.39 2.80 0.21
CA GLN A 45 -10.28 3.18 1.31
C GLN A 45 -9.55 4.03 2.34
N GLU A 46 -8.37 3.61 2.78
CA GLU A 46 -7.59 4.34 3.79
C GLU A 46 -7.21 5.73 3.33
N VAL A 47 -6.86 5.88 2.06
CA VAL A 47 -6.51 7.19 1.51
C VAL A 47 -7.73 8.11 1.45
N LEU A 48 -8.85 7.59 0.93
CA LEU A 48 -10.07 8.37 0.76
C LEU A 48 -10.71 8.78 2.09
N GLN A 49 -10.74 7.86 3.05
CA GLN A 49 -11.41 8.13 4.34
C GLN A 49 -10.71 9.21 5.16
N GLY A 50 -9.46 9.52 4.85
CA GLY A 50 -8.72 10.59 5.50
C GLY A 50 -9.00 11.99 4.96
N SER A 51 -9.89 12.12 3.96
CA SER A 51 -10.22 13.42 3.37
C SER A 51 -10.98 14.31 4.38
N ARG A 52 -10.60 15.59 4.42
CA ARG A 52 -11.16 16.52 5.41
C ARG A 52 -12.56 17.04 5.05
N ASP A 53 -12.96 16.97 3.77
CA ASP A 53 -14.27 17.44 3.32
C ASP A 53 -14.62 16.79 1.97
N GLU A 54 -15.85 17.06 1.50
CA GLU A 54 -16.34 16.47 0.24
C GLU A 54 -15.52 16.89 -0.97
N LYS A 55 -15.05 18.12 -0.99
CA LYS A 55 -14.26 18.63 -2.11
C LYS A 55 -12.90 17.91 -2.19
N ALA A 56 -12.25 17.77 -1.05
CA ALA A 56 -10.98 17.04 -0.97
C ALA A 56 -11.18 15.57 -1.34
N PHE A 57 -12.26 14.95 -0.85
CA PHE A 57 -12.58 13.56 -1.18
C PHE A 57 -12.72 13.36 -2.68
N ALA A 58 -13.50 14.21 -3.36
CA ALA A 58 -13.72 14.11 -4.80
C ALA A 58 -12.40 14.26 -5.58
N LYS A 59 -11.54 15.16 -5.14
CA LYS A 59 -10.25 15.39 -5.78
C LYS A 59 -9.34 14.16 -5.64
N VAL A 60 -9.24 13.59 -4.45
CA VAL A 60 -8.42 12.41 -4.19
C VAL A 60 -8.97 11.20 -4.93
N GLU A 61 -10.30 11.04 -4.94
CA GLU A 61 -10.94 9.95 -5.66
C GLU A 61 -10.56 9.95 -7.14
N LYS A 62 -10.58 11.14 -7.75
CA LYS A 62 -10.19 11.31 -9.15
C LYS A 62 -8.74 10.91 -9.39
N GLN A 63 -7.86 11.29 -8.48
CA GLN A 63 -6.44 10.95 -8.58
C GLN A 63 -6.22 9.44 -8.41
N MET A 64 -6.87 8.84 -7.43
CA MET A 64 -6.70 7.41 -7.16
C MET A 64 -7.25 6.53 -8.29
N ALA A 65 -8.24 7.04 -9.04
CA ALA A 65 -8.80 6.31 -10.18
C ALA A 65 -7.81 6.16 -11.35
N LEU A 66 -6.71 6.91 -11.36
CA LEU A 66 -5.71 6.82 -12.41
C LEU A 66 -4.85 5.56 -12.31
N TRP A 67 -4.82 4.92 -11.15
CA TRP A 67 -3.91 3.80 -10.91
C TRP A 67 -4.60 2.47 -11.09
N GLU A 68 -3.84 1.49 -11.57
CA GLU A 68 -4.35 0.14 -11.73
C GLU A 68 -4.74 -0.45 -10.38
N SER A 69 -5.93 -1.05 -10.31
CA SER A 69 -6.46 -1.61 -9.08
C SER A 69 -6.33 -3.13 -9.09
N ILE A 70 -5.90 -3.68 -7.95
CA ILE A 70 -5.89 -5.12 -7.72
C ILE A 70 -6.97 -5.41 -6.69
N PRO A 71 -8.02 -6.16 -7.05
CA PRO A 71 -9.05 -6.52 -6.07
C PRO A 71 -8.49 -7.54 -5.08
N GLU A 72 -8.87 -7.40 -3.83
CA GLU A 72 -8.61 -8.41 -2.82
C GLU A 72 -9.44 -9.66 -3.12
N GLU A 73 -8.85 -10.82 -2.87
CA GLU A 73 -9.54 -12.10 -3.05
C GLU A 73 -9.80 -12.75 -1.69
N PRO A 74 -10.77 -13.67 -1.61
CA PRO A 74 -11.02 -14.38 -0.34
C PRO A 74 -9.77 -14.97 0.29
N ALA A 75 -8.86 -15.51 -0.53
CA ALA A 75 -7.61 -16.08 -0.07
C ALA A 75 -6.70 -15.03 0.62
N ASP A 76 -6.79 -13.76 0.21
CA ASP A 76 -6.00 -12.70 0.84
C ASP A 76 -6.43 -12.47 2.28
N PHE A 77 -7.73 -12.52 2.54
CA PHE A 77 -8.26 -12.36 3.90
C PHE A 77 -7.84 -13.53 4.80
N THR A 78 -7.86 -14.75 4.28
CA THR A 78 -7.40 -15.92 5.01
C THR A 78 -5.91 -15.81 5.34
N GLU A 79 -5.09 -15.44 4.36
CA GLU A 79 -3.66 -15.25 4.56
C GLU A 79 -3.37 -14.12 5.55
N ALA A 80 -4.10 -13.01 5.44
CA ALA A 80 -3.96 -11.89 6.38
C ALA A 80 -4.29 -12.31 7.81
N ALA A 81 -5.34 -13.10 7.99
CA ALA A 81 -5.71 -13.62 9.31
C ALA A 81 -4.62 -14.51 9.88
N HIS A 82 -4.06 -15.38 9.05
CA HIS A 82 -2.99 -16.28 9.46
C HIS A 82 -1.72 -15.50 9.83
N LEU A 83 -1.38 -14.51 9.03
CA LEU A 83 -0.24 -13.64 9.27
C LEU A 83 -0.41 -12.87 10.59
N PHE A 84 -1.57 -12.28 10.82
CA PHE A 84 -1.88 -11.58 12.06
C PHE A 84 -1.74 -12.52 13.26
N ALA A 85 -2.32 -13.71 13.17
CA ALA A 85 -2.29 -14.69 14.27
C ALA A 85 -0.86 -15.15 14.58
N ARG A 86 -0.08 -15.47 13.55
CA ARG A 86 1.31 -15.92 13.74
C ARG A 86 2.17 -14.84 14.38
N LEU A 87 2.02 -13.58 13.99
CA LEU A 87 2.76 -12.49 14.59
C LEU A 87 2.35 -12.29 16.06
N ARG A 88 1.05 -12.36 16.34
CA ARG A 88 0.55 -12.24 17.70
C ARG A 88 1.09 -13.36 18.60
N TRP A 89 1.19 -14.56 18.09
CA TRP A 89 1.76 -15.69 18.85
C TRP A 89 3.21 -15.46 19.23
N LYS A 90 3.91 -14.62 18.47
CA LYS A 90 5.28 -14.21 18.76
C LYS A 90 5.36 -12.93 19.59
N GLY A 91 4.21 -12.42 20.03
CA GLY A 91 4.16 -11.21 20.86
C GLY A 91 4.10 -9.91 20.08
N MET A 92 3.86 -9.96 18.75
CA MET A 92 3.79 -8.76 17.89
C MET A 92 2.36 -8.54 17.43
N THR A 93 1.91 -7.29 17.49
CA THR A 93 0.59 -6.90 17.01
C THR A 93 0.74 -5.90 15.89
N ILE A 94 0.29 -6.29 14.69
CA ILE A 94 0.27 -5.43 13.50
C ILE A 94 -1.20 -5.27 13.09
N PRO A 95 -1.64 -4.06 12.68
CA PRO A 95 -3.04 -3.87 12.32
C PRO A 95 -3.52 -4.87 11.27
N PRO A 96 -4.73 -5.40 11.39
CA PRO A 96 -5.27 -6.34 10.41
C PRO A 96 -5.25 -5.81 8.98
N SER A 97 -5.47 -4.51 8.79
CA SER A 97 -5.42 -3.88 7.46
C SER A 97 -4.04 -4.00 6.83
N ASP A 98 -2.99 -3.85 7.63
CA ASP A 98 -1.61 -3.98 7.13
C ASP A 98 -1.31 -5.43 6.73
N CYS A 99 -1.84 -6.39 7.48
CA CYS A 99 -1.71 -7.80 7.14
C CYS A 99 -2.40 -8.11 5.81
N LEU A 100 -3.56 -7.49 5.56
CA LEU A 100 -4.29 -7.65 4.29
C LEU A 100 -3.49 -7.07 3.12
N ILE A 101 -2.95 -5.87 3.28
CA ILE A 101 -2.12 -5.24 2.25
C ILE A 101 -0.90 -6.11 1.94
N ALA A 102 -0.24 -6.62 2.97
CA ALA A 102 0.90 -7.52 2.80
C ALA A 102 0.51 -8.81 2.06
N ALA A 103 -0.65 -9.38 2.39
CA ALA A 103 -1.14 -10.59 1.74
C ALA A 103 -1.36 -10.36 0.23
N VAL A 104 -1.95 -9.24 -0.14
CA VAL A 104 -2.14 -8.88 -1.57
C VAL A 104 -0.79 -8.74 -2.26
N ALA A 105 0.14 -8.02 -1.65
CA ALA A 105 1.47 -7.81 -2.23
C ALA A 105 2.18 -9.15 -2.45
N MET A 106 2.13 -10.04 -1.47
CA MET A 106 2.79 -11.35 -1.58
C MET A 106 2.13 -12.24 -2.64
N ARG A 107 0.79 -12.26 -2.70
CA ARG A 107 0.07 -13.05 -3.72
C ARG A 107 0.45 -12.64 -5.13
N LYS A 108 0.56 -11.34 -5.35
CA LYS A 108 0.87 -10.79 -6.67
C LYS A 108 2.37 -10.57 -6.89
N ASN A 109 3.19 -10.94 -5.93
CA ASN A 109 4.65 -10.77 -5.98
C ASN A 109 5.05 -9.32 -6.28
N LEU A 110 4.40 -8.38 -5.60
CA LEU A 110 4.65 -6.95 -5.76
C LEU A 110 5.66 -6.46 -4.72
N LEU A 111 6.37 -5.41 -5.07
CA LEU A 111 7.12 -4.64 -4.09
C LEU A 111 6.15 -3.72 -3.35
N LEU A 112 6.24 -3.69 -2.03
CA LEU A 112 5.44 -2.76 -1.23
C LEU A 112 6.26 -1.52 -0.93
N TYR A 113 5.74 -0.35 -1.29
CA TYR A 113 6.33 0.92 -0.91
C TYR A 113 5.52 1.52 0.24
N THR A 114 6.13 1.63 1.40
CA THR A 114 5.48 2.12 2.62
C THR A 114 6.50 2.89 3.47
N SER A 115 5.99 3.83 4.26
CA SER A 115 6.78 4.50 5.28
C SER A 115 6.52 3.94 6.68
N ASP A 116 5.67 2.91 6.80
CA ASP A 116 5.29 2.31 8.07
C ASP A 116 6.22 1.15 8.40
N ALA A 117 6.95 1.28 9.52
CA ALA A 117 7.91 0.27 9.98
C ALA A 117 7.26 -1.05 10.41
N ASP A 118 5.95 -1.07 10.66
CA ASP A 118 5.26 -2.30 11.04
C ASP A 118 5.44 -3.40 9.99
N PHE A 119 5.54 -3.01 8.72
CA PHE A 119 5.72 -3.98 7.63
C PHE A 119 7.09 -4.68 7.67
N ASP A 120 8.07 -4.15 8.40
CA ASP A 120 9.38 -4.79 8.54
C ASP A 120 9.28 -6.13 9.28
N GLU A 121 8.23 -6.31 10.07
CA GLU A 121 8.03 -7.54 10.85
C GLU A 121 7.41 -8.68 10.06
N ILE A 122 7.01 -8.42 8.80
CA ILE A 122 6.33 -9.41 7.98
C ILE A 122 7.36 -10.18 7.14
N PRO A 123 7.53 -11.48 7.40
CA PRO A 123 8.52 -12.28 6.66
C PRO A 123 8.11 -12.46 5.20
N ARG A 124 9.08 -12.53 4.32
CA ARG A 124 8.90 -12.76 2.87
C ARG A 124 8.25 -11.63 2.10
N LEU A 125 7.85 -10.54 2.77
CA LEU A 125 7.32 -9.37 2.09
C LEU A 125 8.47 -8.63 1.41
N ARG A 126 8.34 -8.39 0.10
CA ARG A 126 9.33 -7.64 -0.65
C ARG A 126 9.01 -6.16 -0.57
N ARG A 127 10.01 -5.36 -0.25
CA ARG A 127 9.85 -3.93 -0.04
C ARG A 127 10.53 -3.15 -1.16
N TYR A 128 9.86 -2.11 -1.63
CA TYR A 128 10.50 -1.12 -2.49
C TYR A 128 11.33 -0.18 -1.62
N LYS A 129 12.60 0.02 -1.97
CA LYS A 129 13.50 0.91 -1.25
C LYS A 129 13.89 2.05 -2.17
N PRO A 130 13.40 3.28 -1.88
CA PRO A 130 13.74 4.44 -2.69
C PRO A 130 15.21 4.84 -2.58
#